data_df9e0a52bd9a29c7f4fa211ac90050be
#
_entry.id   df9e0a52bd9a29c7f4fa211ac90050be
#
_cell.length_a   1.000
_cell.length_b   1.000
_cell.length_c   1.000
_cell.angle_alpha   90.00
_cell.angle_beta   90.00
_cell.angle_gamma   90.00
#
_symmetry.space_group_name_H-M   'P 1'
#
loop_
_entity.id
_entity.type
_entity.pdbx_description
1 polymer ?
#
loop_
_entity_poly.entity_id
_entity_poly.type
_entity_poly.pdbx_seq_one_letter_code
_entity_poly.pdbx_strand_id
1 'polypeptide(L)'
;TVVILPDTTTRATAQGGPLLAAEGGGFLWSARKTDDCPASAAARAEREAASARESLRLLYVALTRARDRLIVCGVKTLDWYFQGSWRDVVEAGFAHPAIAPRVRRFALEGGGEGLRFGADPAIADAVGPRGEAAGRAPAWALRLAPPEPAAARYASPSRLGEEARASAPSPLAMAEGLGRFRRGELIHRLLQWLPDVSETERRGAARRLLAREPDLTDPQRQEMAEAALAVLADPAFAAVFGPGSRAEVALSGAASRLPEGLVVSGRVDRLLVEPGRVLVIDFKTNRPAPAAIEDADIAYVRQMAIYWALLRAIFPGRAVEAALVWTDGPKLMPVPENLMARALDEMGRSG
;
A
#
# COMPACT_ATOMS: atom_id res chain seq x y z
N THR A 1 -12.28 20.49 -6.97
CA THR A 1 -11.54 19.33 -7.52
C THR A 1 -12.32 18.72 -8.66
N VAL A 2 -11.68 18.61 -9.84
CA VAL A 2 -12.21 17.93 -11.01
C VAL A 2 -11.64 16.53 -11.05
N VAL A 3 -12.48 15.53 -11.26
CA VAL A 3 -12.08 14.13 -11.45
C VAL A 3 -12.50 13.69 -12.85
N ILE A 4 -11.57 13.08 -13.57
CA ILE A 4 -11.80 12.55 -14.92
C ILE A 4 -11.55 11.05 -14.88
N LEU A 5 -12.53 10.26 -15.30
CA LEU A 5 -12.44 8.82 -15.50
C LEU A 5 -12.36 8.57 -17.01
N PRO A 6 -11.16 8.42 -17.59
CA PRO A 6 -10.96 8.46 -19.04
C PRO A 6 -11.43 7.19 -19.75
N ASP A 7 -11.37 6.03 -19.09
CA ASP A 7 -11.81 4.75 -19.64
C ASP A 7 -12.72 4.02 -18.65
N THR A 8 -14.02 4.02 -18.94
CA THR A 8 -15.05 3.39 -18.09
C THR A 8 -15.86 2.33 -18.83
N THR A 9 -15.47 1.99 -20.04
CA THR A 9 -16.17 1.02 -20.88
C THR A 9 -15.67 -0.41 -20.75
N THR A 10 -14.54 -0.58 -20.02
CA THR A 10 -13.99 -1.90 -19.74
C THR A 10 -14.79 -2.59 -18.63
N ARG A 11 -15.16 -3.83 -18.86
CA ARG A 11 -15.79 -4.67 -17.82
C ARG A 11 -14.75 -5.21 -16.88
N ALA A 12 -15.00 -5.14 -15.56
CA ALA A 12 -14.20 -5.85 -14.59
C ALA A 12 -14.31 -7.35 -14.81
N THR A 13 -13.22 -7.98 -15.18
CA THR A 13 -13.12 -9.45 -15.27
C THR A 13 -12.47 -9.96 -13.99
N ALA A 14 -13.06 -10.99 -13.39
CA ALA A 14 -12.42 -11.65 -12.28
C ALA A 14 -11.09 -12.27 -12.73
N GLN A 15 -9.98 -11.61 -12.39
CA GLN A 15 -8.66 -12.16 -12.61
C GLN A 15 -8.45 -13.29 -11.59
N GLY A 16 -8.09 -14.48 -12.06
CA GLY A 16 -7.80 -15.59 -11.17
C GLY A 16 -7.30 -16.80 -11.93
N GLY A 17 -6.35 -17.49 -11.33
CA GLY A 17 -5.83 -18.76 -11.82
C GLY A 17 -6.87 -19.91 -11.68
N PRO A 18 -6.43 -21.13 -11.95
CA PRO A 18 -7.29 -22.32 -11.89
C PRO A 18 -7.69 -22.74 -10.47
N LEU A 19 -7.12 -22.09 -9.45
CA LEU A 19 -7.49 -22.31 -8.04
C LEU A 19 -8.70 -21.46 -7.67
N LEU A 20 -9.73 -22.10 -7.14
CA LEU A 20 -10.98 -21.50 -6.68
C LEU A 20 -11.14 -21.79 -5.19
N ALA A 21 -11.51 -20.79 -4.38
CA ALA A 21 -11.83 -21.01 -2.97
C ALA A 21 -13.08 -21.88 -2.85
N ALA A 22 -13.06 -22.92 -2.02
CA ALA A 22 -14.19 -23.77 -1.77
C ALA A 22 -15.03 -23.23 -0.59
N GLU A 23 -16.34 -23.41 -0.66
CA GLU A 23 -17.22 -23.15 0.47
C GLU A 23 -16.86 -24.12 1.61
N GLY A 24 -16.66 -23.58 2.82
CA GLY A 24 -16.22 -24.39 3.98
C GLY A 24 -14.69 -24.53 4.12
N GLY A 25 -13.91 -23.89 3.26
CA GLY A 25 -12.44 -23.88 3.32
C GLY A 25 -11.78 -24.79 2.29
N GLY A 26 -10.49 -24.54 2.03
CA GLY A 26 -9.71 -25.23 1.01
C GLY A 26 -9.86 -24.65 -0.39
N PHE A 27 -9.36 -25.38 -1.39
CA PHE A 27 -9.32 -24.94 -2.78
C PHE A 27 -9.76 -26.04 -3.73
N LEU A 28 -10.43 -25.62 -4.80
CA LEU A 28 -10.79 -26.46 -5.94
C LEU A 28 -9.88 -26.10 -7.11
N TRP A 29 -9.40 -27.09 -7.84
CA TRP A 29 -8.67 -26.90 -9.09
C TRP A 29 -9.63 -27.05 -10.27
N SER A 30 -9.76 -26.01 -11.09
CA SER A 30 -10.46 -26.06 -12.36
C SER A 30 -9.79 -25.14 -13.38
N ALA A 31 -9.14 -25.73 -14.37
CA ALA A 31 -8.35 -24.98 -15.33
C ALA A 31 -9.22 -24.18 -16.31
N ARG A 32 -10.38 -24.70 -16.69
CA ARG A 32 -11.28 -24.07 -17.66
C ARG A 32 -12.72 -24.11 -17.16
N LYS A 33 -13.51 -23.13 -17.54
CA LYS A 33 -14.94 -23.08 -17.23
C LYS A 33 -15.73 -24.28 -17.77
N THR A 34 -15.27 -24.84 -18.87
CA THR A 34 -15.86 -26.06 -19.49
C THR A 34 -15.66 -27.32 -18.66
N ASP A 35 -14.66 -27.31 -17.76
CA ASP A 35 -14.28 -28.45 -16.94
C ASP A 35 -14.86 -28.33 -15.52
N ASP A 36 -15.70 -27.31 -15.27
CA ASP A 36 -16.29 -27.07 -13.96
C ASP A 36 -17.31 -28.16 -13.58
N CYS A 37 -17.13 -28.73 -12.40
CA CYS A 37 -18.18 -29.45 -11.69
C CYS A 37 -19.09 -28.46 -10.95
N PRO A 38 -20.24 -28.87 -10.41
CA PRO A 38 -21.16 -27.96 -9.70
C PRO A 38 -20.50 -27.14 -8.62
N ALA A 39 -19.56 -27.71 -7.85
CA ALA A 39 -18.86 -27.02 -6.78
C ALA A 39 -17.87 -25.96 -7.33
N SER A 40 -17.10 -26.28 -8.37
CA SER A 40 -16.18 -25.31 -8.98
C SER A 40 -16.92 -24.23 -9.77
N ALA A 41 -18.06 -24.55 -10.38
CA ALA A 41 -18.92 -23.57 -11.03
C ALA A 41 -19.48 -22.55 -10.02
N ALA A 42 -19.98 -23.03 -8.85
CA ALA A 42 -20.44 -22.18 -7.78
C ALA A 42 -19.31 -21.28 -7.22
N ALA A 43 -18.13 -21.83 -6.97
CA ALA A 43 -16.97 -21.10 -6.49
C ALA A 43 -16.50 -20.04 -7.51
N ARG A 44 -16.57 -20.33 -8.81
CA ARG A 44 -16.27 -19.38 -9.87
C ARG A 44 -17.29 -18.24 -9.94
N ALA A 45 -18.58 -18.57 -9.83
CA ALA A 45 -19.65 -17.59 -9.80
C ALA A 45 -19.52 -16.65 -8.58
N GLU A 46 -19.19 -17.17 -7.41
CA GLU A 46 -18.94 -16.33 -6.23
C GLU A 46 -17.72 -15.43 -6.41
N ARG A 47 -16.63 -15.92 -7.00
CA ARG A 47 -15.46 -15.09 -7.33
C ARG A 47 -15.81 -13.97 -8.34
N GLU A 48 -16.62 -14.27 -9.35
CA GLU A 48 -17.11 -13.27 -10.31
C GLU A 48 -18.00 -12.23 -9.62
N ALA A 49 -18.90 -12.67 -8.74
CA ALA A 49 -19.78 -11.80 -7.96
C ALA A 49 -18.97 -10.91 -6.98
N ALA A 50 -17.97 -11.47 -6.31
CA ALA A 50 -17.07 -10.72 -5.43
C ALA A 50 -16.29 -9.64 -6.21
N SER A 51 -15.77 -9.98 -7.39
CA SER A 51 -15.10 -9.04 -8.28
C SER A 51 -16.03 -7.91 -8.74
N ALA A 52 -17.27 -8.22 -9.06
CA ALA A 52 -18.28 -7.24 -9.44
C ALA A 52 -18.63 -6.28 -8.28
N ARG A 53 -18.79 -6.82 -7.06
CA ARG A 53 -19.03 -6.01 -5.85
C ARG A 53 -17.86 -5.07 -5.58
N GLU A 54 -16.62 -5.55 -5.69
CA GLU A 54 -15.43 -4.72 -5.51
C GLU A 54 -15.32 -3.64 -6.58
N SER A 55 -15.61 -3.96 -7.84
CA SER A 55 -15.64 -2.98 -8.92
C SER A 55 -16.64 -1.85 -8.66
N LEU A 56 -17.84 -2.16 -8.16
CA LEU A 56 -18.84 -1.15 -7.77
C LEU A 56 -18.37 -0.32 -6.59
N ARG A 57 -17.70 -0.92 -5.62
CA ARG A 57 -17.10 -0.19 -4.50
C ARG A 57 -16.02 0.80 -4.96
N LEU A 58 -15.18 0.39 -5.90
CA LEU A 58 -14.17 1.26 -6.51
C LEU A 58 -14.81 2.39 -7.33
N LEU A 59 -15.88 2.10 -8.08
CA LEU A 59 -16.65 3.14 -8.78
C LEU A 59 -17.21 4.15 -7.79
N TYR A 60 -17.84 3.71 -6.70
CA TYR A 60 -18.33 4.61 -5.65
C TYR A 60 -17.24 5.52 -5.10
N VAL A 61 -16.06 4.96 -4.80
CA VAL A 61 -14.92 5.76 -4.35
C VAL A 61 -14.50 6.77 -5.41
N ALA A 62 -14.41 6.38 -6.68
CA ALA A 62 -14.05 7.27 -7.78
C ALA A 62 -15.06 8.42 -7.94
N LEU A 63 -16.36 8.12 -7.92
CA LEU A 63 -17.44 9.11 -8.04
C LEU A 63 -17.43 10.12 -6.89
N THR A 64 -17.12 9.68 -5.67
CA THR A 64 -17.13 10.54 -4.48
C THR A 64 -15.85 11.38 -4.30
N ARG A 65 -14.83 11.22 -5.13
CA ARG A 65 -13.61 12.03 -5.10
C ARG A 65 -13.78 13.42 -5.73
N ALA A 66 -14.75 13.59 -6.59
CA ALA A 66 -15.02 14.88 -7.21
C ALA A 66 -15.75 15.81 -6.24
N ARG A 67 -15.23 17.03 -6.03
CA ARG A 67 -15.92 18.07 -5.29
C ARG A 67 -16.69 19.01 -6.23
N ASP A 68 -16.10 19.35 -7.36
CA ASP A 68 -16.64 20.40 -8.23
C ASP A 68 -17.18 19.82 -9.55
N ARG A 69 -16.47 18.87 -10.14
CA ARG A 69 -16.87 18.25 -11.41
C ARG A 69 -16.34 16.80 -11.51
N LEU A 70 -17.21 15.94 -12.00
CA LEU A 70 -16.86 14.58 -12.40
C LEU A 70 -17.13 14.41 -13.91
N ILE A 71 -16.15 13.90 -14.63
CA ILE A 71 -16.23 13.61 -16.06
C ILE A 71 -16.00 12.11 -16.24
N VAL A 72 -17.00 11.42 -16.76
CA VAL A 72 -16.94 9.99 -17.04
C VAL A 72 -16.88 9.80 -18.55
N CYS A 73 -15.75 9.31 -19.05
CA CYS A 73 -15.48 9.13 -20.47
C CYS A 73 -15.40 7.64 -20.81
N GLY A 74 -15.65 7.34 -22.10
CA GLY A 74 -15.45 6.01 -22.63
C GLY A 74 -15.68 5.99 -24.13
N VAL A 75 -15.04 5.06 -24.83
CA VAL A 75 -15.21 4.85 -26.26
C VAL A 75 -16.12 3.66 -26.47
N LYS A 76 -17.21 3.86 -27.22
CA LYS A 76 -18.10 2.78 -27.64
C LYS A 76 -17.56 2.16 -28.93
N THR A 77 -16.97 0.99 -28.81
CA THR A 77 -16.46 0.23 -29.96
C THR A 77 -17.51 -0.76 -30.50
N LEU A 78 -18.19 -1.47 -29.60
CA LEU A 78 -19.21 -2.48 -29.87
C LEU A 78 -20.27 -2.46 -28.76
N ASP A 79 -21.54 -2.71 -29.08
CA ASP A 79 -22.66 -2.59 -28.12
C ASP A 79 -22.56 -3.55 -26.94
N TRP A 80 -21.99 -4.73 -27.12
CA TRP A 80 -21.87 -5.74 -26.05
C TRP A 80 -20.77 -5.44 -25.02
N TYR A 81 -19.82 -4.51 -25.28
CA TYR A 81 -18.77 -4.12 -24.33
C TYR A 81 -19.29 -3.30 -23.16
N PHE A 82 -20.47 -2.74 -23.27
CA PHE A 82 -21.03 -1.87 -22.25
C PHE A 82 -21.65 -2.58 -21.06
N GLN A 83 -22.18 -3.78 -21.25
CA GLN A 83 -22.91 -4.47 -20.18
C GLN A 83 -22.02 -4.79 -18.97
N GLY A 84 -22.37 -4.19 -17.82
CA GLY A 84 -21.64 -4.36 -16.57
C GLY A 84 -20.34 -3.55 -16.46
N SER A 85 -20.10 -2.60 -17.37
CA SER A 85 -19.02 -1.61 -17.24
C SER A 85 -19.42 -0.48 -16.28
N TRP A 86 -18.44 0.31 -15.82
CA TRP A 86 -18.73 1.51 -15.02
C TRP A 86 -19.59 2.51 -15.79
N ARG A 87 -19.38 2.63 -17.09
CA ARG A 87 -20.17 3.48 -17.96
C ARG A 87 -21.65 3.06 -17.96
N ASP A 88 -21.91 1.78 -18.09
CA ASP A 88 -23.26 1.21 -18.05
C ASP A 88 -23.99 1.55 -16.74
N VAL A 89 -23.31 1.37 -15.61
CA VAL A 89 -23.85 1.71 -14.28
C VAL A 89 -24.18 3.20 -14.17
N VAL A 90 -23.32 4.09 -14.69
CA VAL A 90 -23.52 5.53 -14.64
C VAL A 90 -24.68 5.95 -15.58
N GLU A 91 -24.77 5.38 -16.77
CA GLU A 91 -25.87 5.63 -17.70
C GLU A 91 -27.21 5.14 -17.15
N ALA A 92 -27.25 3.97 -16.54
CA ALA A 92 -28.43 3.47 -15.82
C ALA A 92 -28.84 4.41 -14.68
N GLY A 93 -27.85 4.97 -13.95
CA GLY A 93 -28.08 5.99 -12.94
C GLY A 93 -28.71 7.25 -13.51
N PHE A 94 -28.30 7.72 -14.68
CA PHE A 94 -28.88 8.88 -15.36
C PHE A 94 -30.30 8.62 -15.88
N ALA A 95 -30.65 7.38 -16.18
CA ALA A 95 -31.98 6.98 -16.55
C ALA A 95 -32.96 6.82 -15.37
N HIS A 96 -32.45 6.86 -14.13
CA HIS A 96 -33.30 6.72 -12.92
C HIS A 96 -34.35 7.84 -12.86
N PRO A 97 -35.62 7.55 -12.55
CA PRO A 97 -36.74 8.52 -12.59
C PRO A 97 -36.49 9.82 -11.78
N ALA A 98 -35.79 9.71 -10.65
CA ALA A 98 -35.48 10.87 -9.79
C ALA A 98 -34.39 11.78 -10.42
N ILE A 99 -33.63 11.31 -11.39
CA ILE A 99 -32.46 12.00 -11.97
C ILE A 99 -32.73 12.42 -13.41
N ALA A 100 -33.34 11.54 -14.20
CA ALA A 100 -33.58 11.70 -15.63
C ALA A 100 -34.19 13.08 -16.06
N PRO A 101 -35.17 13.66 -15.33
CA PRO A 101 -35.71 14.98 -15.67
C PRO A 101 -34.67 16.12 -15.58
N ARG A 102 -33.58 15.93 -14.89
CA ARG A 102 -32.49 16.91 -14.69
C ARG A 102 -31.28 16.63 -15.57
N VAL A 103 -31.30 15.56 -16.37
CA VAL A 103 -30.21 15.19 -17.28
C VAL A 103 -30.41 15.93 -18.60
N ARG A 104 -29.35 16.59 -19.06
CA ARG A 104 -29.33 17.28 -20.35
C ARG A 104 -28.37 16.57 -21.31
N ARG A 105 -28.75 16.57 -22.61
CA ARG A 105 -27.86 16.10 -23.69
C ARG A 105 -27.08 17.29 -24.23
N PHE A 106 -25.86 17.06 -24.65
CA PHE A 106 -25.02 18.05 -25.33
C PHE A 106 -24.16 17.39 -26.41
N ALA A 107 -23.89 18.13 -27.45
CA ALA A 107 -23.01 17.66 -28.52
C ALA A 107 -21.53 17.74 -28.10
N LEU A 108 -20.75 16.76 -28.51
CA LEU A 108 -19.30 16.76 -28.33
C LEU A 108 -18.60 17.38 -29.55
N GLU A 109 -17.55 18.16 -29.31
CA GLU A 109 -16.62 18.59 -30.35
C GLU A 109 -15.94 17.35 -30.94
N GLY A 110 -16.11 17.10 -32.23
CA GLY A 110 -15.62 15.89 -32.90
C GLY A 110 -16.68 14.80 -33.14
N GLY A 111 -17.92 15.06 -32.77
CA GLY A 111 -19.08 14.19 -33.01
C GLY A 111 -19.43 13.32 -31.79
N GLY A 112 -20.73 12.98 -31.74
CA GLY A 112 -21.31 12.21 -30.63
C GLY A 112 -22.05 13.09 -29.62
N GLU A 113 -22.66 12.44 -28.63
CA GLU A 113 -23.45 13.09 -27.58
C GLU A 113 -22.93 12.73 -26.19
N GLY A 114 -22.99 13.69 -25.28
CA GLY A 114 -22.76 13.50 -23.86
C GLY A 114 -24.03 13.72 -23.03
N LEU A 115 -24.05 13.18 -21.84
CA LEU A 115 -25.07 13.41 -20.84
C LEU A 115 -24.51 14.26 -19.71
N ARG A 116 -25.28 15.20 -19.19
CA ARG A 116 -24.89 16.07 -18.08
C ARG A 116 -25.99 16.16 -17.04
N PHE A 117 -25.57 16.02 -15.80
CA PHE A 117 -26.40 16.23 -14.62
C PHE A 117 -25.81 17.38 -13.77
N GLY A 118 -26.66 18.29 -13.32
CA GLY A 118 -26.25 19.47 -12.55
C GLY A 118 -26.14 20.74 -13.36
N ALA A 119 -25.83 21.84 -12.73
CA ALA A 119 -25.63 23.14 -13.37
C ALA A 119 -24.33 23.13 -14.19
N ASP A 120 -24.30 23.92 -15.25
CA ASP A 120 -23.03 24.29 -15.85
C ASP A 120 -22.22 25.03 -14.82
N PRO A 121 -20.92 24.64 -14.61
CA PRO A 121 -20.08 25.52 -13.84
C PRO A 121 -20.15 26.90 -14.49
N ALA A 122 -20.38 27.94 -13.68
CA ALA A 122 -20.13 29.27 -14.12
C ALA A 122 -18.73 29.24 -14.76
N ILE A 123 -18.66 29.46 -16.08
CA ILE A 123 -17.37 29.78 -16.68
C ILE A 123 -17.05 31.07 -15.96
N ALA A 124 -16.16 31.04 -14.98
CA ALA A 124 -15.53 32.25 -14.47
C ALA A 124 -15.08 32.94 -15.74
N ASP A 125 -15.68 34.08 -16.02
CA ASP A 125 -15.47 34.84 -17.26
C ASP A 125 -14.01 34.70 -17.63
N ALA A 126 -13.79 34.22 -18.81
CA ALA A 126 -12.49 33.78 -19.28
C ALA A 126 -11.48 34.78 -18.77
N VAL A 127 -10.54 34.30 -17.96
CA VAL A 127 -9.33 35.06 -17.65
C VAL A 127 -9.03 35.77 -18.94
N GLY A 128 -9.20 37.09 -18.96
CA GLY A 128 -9.17 37.93 -20.13
C GLY A 128 -8.02 37.54 -21.04
N PRO A 129 -8.05 37.80 -22.32
CA PRO A 129 -7.23 37.12 -23.29
C PRO A 129 -5.89 36.82 -22.66
N ARG A 130 -5.58 35.55 -22.51
CA ARG A 130 -4.24 35.13 -22.09
C ARG A 130 -3.36 35.84 -23.07
N GLY A 131 -2.85 37.02 -22.62
CA GLY A 131 -1.91 37.77 -23.42
C GLY A 131 -0.96 36.70 -23.86
N GLU A 132 -0.69 36.63 -25.14
CA GLU A 132 0.36 35.80 -25.69
C GLU A 132 1.66 36.13 -24.98
N ALA A 133 1.75 35.75 -23.73
CA ALA A 133 3.02 35.37 -23.19
C ALA A 133 3.35 34.14 -24.03
N ALA A 134 3.88 34.39 -25.22
CA ALA A 134 4.74 33.45 -25.91
C ALA A 134 5.89 33.17 -24.93
N GLY A 135 5.54 32.53 -23.84
CA GLY A 135 6.49 32.02 -22.87
C GLY A 135 7.31 31.03 -23.64
N ARG A 136 8.48 31.45 -24.07
CA ARG A 136 9.48 30.55 -24.62
C ARG A 136 9.51 29.34 -23.71
N ALA A 137 9.18 28.16 -24.24
CA ALA A 137 9.25 26.95 -23.46
C ALA A 137 10.58 26.94 -22.68
N PRO A 138 10.57 26.69 -21.38
CA PRO A 138 11.78 26.70 -20.61
C PRO A 138 12.80 25.75 -21.23
N ALA A 139 14.07 26.09 -21.20
CA ALA A 139 15.14 25.37 -21.92
C ALA A 139 15.14 23.86 -21.66
N TRP A 140 14.67 23.43 -20.48
CA TRP A 140 14.54 22.01 -20.16
C TRP A 140 13.44 21.31 -20.97
N ALA A 141 12.36 22.00 -21.35
CA ALA A 141 11.26 21.42 -22.13
C ALA A 141 11.62 21.22 -23.61
N LEU A 142 12.70 21.85 -24.08
CA LEU A 142 13.24 21.72 -25.44
C LEU A 142 14.41 20.73 -25.51
N ARG A 143 14.82 20.15 -24.40
CA ARG A 143 15.82 19.10 -24.38
C ARG A 143 15.16 17.75 -24.55
N LEU A 144 15.73 16.89 -25.40
CA LEU A 144 15.37 15.49 -25.40
C LEU A 144 15.55 14.95 -23.98
N ALA A 145 14.55 14.22 -23.47
CA ALA A 145 14.70 13.49 -22.23
C ALA A 145 15.96 12.60 -22.36
N PRO A 146 16.83 12.58 -21.34
CA PRO A 146 17.91 11.60 -21.34
C PRO A 146 17.31 10.19 -21.54
N PRO A 147 17.99 9.30 -22.26
CA PRO A 147 17.53 7.93 -22.39
C PRO A 147 17.29 7.37 -20.99
N GLU A 148 16.14 6.73 -20.80
CA GLU A 148 15.87 6.05 -19.54
C GLU A 148 17.02 5.08 -19.26
N PRO A 149 17.65 5.16 -18.08
CA PRO A 149 18.66 4.17 -17.72
C PRO A 149 18.01 2.79 -17.81
N ALA A 150 18.69 1.87 -18.50
CA ALA A 150 18.23 0.50 -18.71
C ALA A 150 17.71 -0.08 -17.40
N ALA A 151 16.44 -0.47 -17.40
CA ALA A 151 15.71 -1.19 -16.36
C ALA A 151 16.17 -0.90 -14.92
N ALA A 152 15.64 0.16 -14.31
CA ALA A 152 15.76 0.32 -12.86
C ALA A 152 15.23 -0.96 -12.18
N ARG A 153 16.10 -1.61 -11.41
CA ARG A 153 15.69 -2.75 -10.58
C ARG A 153 14.90 -2.21 -9.40
N TYR A 154 13.60 -2.45 -9.40
CA TYR A 154 12.76 -2.10 -8.25
C TYR A 154 12.82 -3.21 -7.22
N ALA A 155 13.19 -2.88 -6.00
CA ALA A 155 13.24 -3.85 -4.92
C ALA A 155 12.64 -3.30 -3.63
N SER A 156 12.02 -4.20 -2.85
CA SER A 156 11.61 -3.90 -1.48
C SER A 156 12.75 -4.23 -0.52
N PRO A 157 13.06 -3.38 0.47
CA PRO A 157 14.12 -3.64 1.44
C PRO A 157 13.94 -4.96 2.19
N SER A 158 12.71 -5.32 2.54
CA SER A 158 12.39 -6.59 3.18
C SER A 158 12.71 -7.80 2.29
N ARG A 159 12.44 -7.73 0.98
CA ARG A 159 12.74 -8.81 0.02
C ARG A 159 14.23 -8.95 -0.26
N LEU A 160 14.95 -7.85 -0.40
CA LEU A 160 16.40 -7.86 -0.56
C LEU A 160 17.12 -8.49 0.64
N GLY A 161 16.50 -8.41 1.83
CA GLY A 161 16.97 -9.11 3.02
C GLY A 161 16.66 -10.62 2.99
N GLU A 162 15.55 -11.02 2.37
CA GLU A 162 15.05 -12.41 2.35
C GLU A 162 15.64 -13.28 1.23
N GLU A 163 16.19 -12.72 0.17
CA GLU A 163 16.85 -13.47 -0.93
C GLU A 163 18.01 -14.37 -0.45
N ALA A 164 18.50 -14.15 0.77
CA ALA A 164 19.47 -15.02 1.41
C ALA A 164 18.84 -16.24 2.12
N ARG A 165 17.52 -16.35 2.18
CA ARG A 165 16.80 -17.50 2.76
C ARG A 165 16.15 -18.32 1.66
N ALA A 166 16.83 -19.37 1.22
CA ALA A 166 16.20 -20.48 0.53
C ALA A 166 15.08 -21.06 1.40
N SER A 167 13.90 -21.22 0.80
CA SER A 167 12.75 -21.97 1.32
C SER A 167 11.86 -21.23 2.33
N ALA A 168 10.82 -20.60 1.80
CA ALA A 168 9.60 -20.42 2.57
C ALA A 168 9.06 -21.83 2.97
N PRO A 169 8.72 -22.05 4.26
CA PRO A 169 8.10 -23.32 4.64
C PRO A 169 6.81 -23.51 3.87
N SER A 170 6.62 -24.75 3.36
CA SER A 170 5.42 -25.13 2.62
C SER A 170 4.15 -24.70 3.37
N PRO A 171 3.13 -24.17 2.67
CA PRO A 171 1.81 -23.89 3.26
C PRO A 171 1.18 -25.10 3.97
N LEU A 172 1.62 -26.32 3.62
CA LEU A 172 1.18 -27.58 4.23
C LEU A 172 1.80 -27.88 5.61
N ALA A 173 2.81 -27.11 6.05
CA ALA A 173 3.41 -27.25 7.38
C ALA A 173 2.66 -26.48 8.49
N MET A 174 1.48 -25.92 8.18
CA MET A 174 0.63 -25.19 9.12
C MET A 174 -0.30 -26.13 9.89
N ALA A 175 0.24 -27.10 10.59
CA ALA A 175 -0.46 -27.76 11.67
C ALA A 175 -0.28 -26.95 12.95
N GLU A 176 -1.39 -26.45 13.51
CA GLU A 176 -1.55 -25.92 14.87
C GLU A 176 -0.74 -24.65 15.22
N GLY A 177 -1.28 -23.49 14.85
CA GLY A 177 -0.84 -22.18 15.37
C GLY A 177 -1.18 -21.05 14.41
N LEU A 178 -1.46 -19.88 14.97
CA LEU A 178 -1.46 -18.64 14.19
C LEU A 178 -0.16 -18.58 13.39
N GLY A 179 -0.26 -18.51 12.07
CA GLY A 179 0.92 -18.39 11.22
C GLY A 179 1.81 -17.26 11.74
N ARG A 180 3.11 -17.52 11.89
CA ARG A 180 4.10 -16.58 12.47
C ARG A 180 3.99 -15.17 11.88
N PHE A 181 3.63 -15.08 10.60
CA PHE A 181 3.41 -13.82 9.89
C PHE A 181 2.16 -13.06 10.40
N ARG A 182 1.06 -13.76 10.70
CA ARG A 182 -0.19 -13.13 11.14
C ARG A 182 -0.05 -12.46 12.50
N ARG A 183 0.65 -13.13 13.44
CA ARG A 183 0.96 -12.54 14.74
C ARG A 183 1.78 -11.25 14.59
N GLY A 184 2.82 -11.29 13.76
CA GLY A 184 3.66 -10.12 13.48
C GLY A 184 2.85 -8.95 12.94
N GLU A 185 2.06 -9.19 11.90
CA GLU A 185 1.20 -8.18 11.28
C GLU A 185 0.27 -7.49 12.29
N LEU A 186 -0.34 -8.25 13.19
CA LEU A 186 -1.26 -7.71 14.18
C LEU A 186 -0.55 -6.88 15.26
N ILE A 187 0.64 -7.30 15.70
CA ILE A 187 1.45 -6.52 16.64
C ILE A 187 1.92 -5.21 15.98
N HIS A 188 2.39 -5.23 14.72
CA HIS A 188 2.74 -4.02 13.98
C HIS A 188 1.54 -3.07 13.88
N ARG A 189 0.35 -3.60 13.58
CA ARG A 189 -0.89 -2.80 13.52
C ARG A 189 -1.23 -2.17 14.87
N LEU A 190 -1.03 -2.88 15.98
CA LEU A 190 -1.20 -2.31 17.31
C LEU A 190 -0.19 -1.19 17.60
N LEU A 191 1.10 -1.39 17.27
CA LEU A 191 2.14 -0.38 17.45
C LEU A 191 2.01 0.81 16.50
N GLN A 192 1.29 0.65 15.38
CA GLN A 192 0.91 1.73 14.50
C GLN A 192 -0.16 2.64 15.12
N TRP A 193 -1.21 2.07 15.72
CA TRP A 193 -2.41 2.80 16.10
C TRP A 193 -2.46 3.20 17.57
N LEU A 194 -1.95 2.37 18.48
CA LEU A 194 -2.06 2.63 19.92
C LEU A 194 -1.27 3.84 20.43
N PRO A 195 -0.15 4.28 19.82
CA PRO A 195 0.52 5.50 20.27
C PRO A 195 -0.36 6.75 20.25
N ASP A 196 -1.29 6.83 19.30
CA ASP A 196 -2.21 7.98 19.15
C ASP A 196 -3.42 7.91 20.11
N VAL A 197 -3.52 6.82 20.89
CA VAL A 197 -4.58 6.61 21.88
C VAL A 197 -4.05 6.99 23.26
N SER A 198 -4.90 7.62 24.10
CA SER A 198 -4.54 7.94 25.48
C SER A 198 -4.12 6.67 26.25
N GLU A 199 -3.12 6.78 27.11
CA GLU A 199 -2.54 5.64 27.82
C GLU A 199 -3.61 4.80 28.55
N THR A 200 -4.57 5.45 29.19
CA THR A 200 -5.66 4.81 29.93
C THR A 200 -6.60 4.00 29.03
N GLU A 201 -6.72 4.37 27.75
CA GLU A 201 -7.62 3.72 26.79
C GLU A 201 -6.92 2.69 25.91
N ARG A 202 -5.59 2.65 25.87
CA ARG A 202 -4.79 1.77 24.99
C ARG A 202 -5.18 0.30 25.12
N ARG A 203 -5.36 -0.21 26.36
CA ARG A 203 -5.74 -1.61 26.60
C ARG A 203 -7.11 -1.92 26.01
N GLY A 204 -8.08 -1.03 26.17
CA GLY A 204 -9.41 -1.17 25.58
C GLY A 204 -9.38 -1.11 24.05
N ALA A 205 -8.59 -0.20 23.49
CA ALA A 205 -8.40 -0.06 22.05
C ALA A 205 -7.75 -1.30 21.43
N ALA A 206 -6.71 -1.85 22.06
CA ALA A 206 -6.06 -3.09 21.63
C ALA A 206 -7.05 -4.25 21.57
N ARG A 207 -7.86 -4.43 22.62
CA ARG A 207 -8.90 -5.47 22.66
C ARG A 207 -9.93 -5.30 21.55
N ARG A 208 -10.43 -4.08 21.30
CA ARG A 208 -11.39 -3.82 20.23
C ARG A 208 -10.81 -4.09 18.84
N LEU A 209 -9.53 -3.77 18.63
CA LEU A 209 -8.85 -4.03 17.36
C LEU A 209 -8.75 -5.54 17.10
N LEU A 210 -8.26 -6.29 18.08
CA LEU A 210 -8.05 -7.74 17.96
C LEU A 210 -9.37 -8.54 17.97
N ALA A 211 -10.45 -8.01 18.56
CA ALA A 211 -11.76 -8.63 18.51
C ALA A 211 -12.36 -8.71 17.09
N ARG A 212 -11.86 -7.90 16.16
CA ARG A 212 -12.26 -7.94 14.74
C ARG A 212 -11.63 -9.09 13.96
N GLU A 213 -10.70 -9.81 14.56
CA GLU A 213 -10.00 -10.94 13.95
C GLU A 213 -10.68 -12.24 14.46
N PRO A 214 -11.56 -12.88 13.65
CA PRO A 214 -12.37 -14.00 14.11
C PRO A 214 -11.53 -15.26 14.39
N ASP A 215 -10.39 -15.39 13.73
CA ASP A 215 -9.54 -16.59 13.79
C ASP A 215 -8.69 -16.67 15.07
N LEU A 216 -8.70 -15.61 15.91
CA LEU A 216 -7.91 -15.55 17.13
C LEU A 216 -8.64 -16.15 18.33
N THR A 217 -7.92 -16.91 19.14
CA THR A 217 -8.35 -17.26 20.48
C THR A 217 -8.13 -16.11 21.46
N ASP A 218 -8.85 -16.11 22.58
CA ASP A 218 -8.70 -15.06 23.59
C ASP A 218 -7.29 -15.01 24.21
N PRO A 219 -6.60 -16.13 24.49
CA PRO A 219 -5.20 -16.09 24.90
C PRO A 219 -4.26 -15.45 23.90
N GLN A 220 -4.49 -15.69 22.60
CA GLN A 220 -3.70 -15.09 21.52
C GLN A 220 -3.93 -13.57 21.42
N ARG A 221 -5.19 -13.13 21.54
CA ARG A 221 -5.51 -11.69 21.59
C ARG A 221 -4.86 -11.02 22.77
N GLN A 222 -4.93 -11.65 23.93
CA GLN A 222 -4.30 -11.12 25.16
C GLN A 222 -2.80 -11.01 25.03
N GLU A 223 -2.12 -12.06 24.56
CA GLU A 223 -0.67 -12.10 24.37
C GLU A 223 -0.18 -10.99 23.42
N MET A 224 -0.82 -10.82 22.26
CA MET A 224 -0.44 -9.76 21.30
C MET A 224 -0.70 -8.35 21.84
N ALA A 225 -1.81 -8.16 22.57
CA ALA A 225 -2.08 -6.88 23.22
C ALA A 225 -1.02 -6.56 24.28
N GLU A 226 -0.66 -7.51 25.09
CA GLU A 226 0.36 -7.34 26.14
C GLU A 226 1.74 -7.07 25.55
N ALA A 227 2.13 -7.77 24.47
CA ALA A 227 3.39 -7.52 23.78
C ALA A 227 3.49 -6.07 23.26
N ALA A 228 2.46 -5.58 22.60
CA ALA A 228 2.44 -4.21 22.11
C ALA A 228 2.39 -3.17 23.23
N LEU A 229 1.58 -3.41 24.27
CA LEU A 229 1.47 -2.51 25.43
C LEU A 229 2.76 -2.45 26.23
N ALA A 230 3.50 -3.56 26.36
CA ALA A 230 4.78 -3.58 27.04
C ALA A 230 5.81 -2.68 26.33
N VAL A 231 5.85 -2.68 24.99
CA VAL A 231 6.70 -1.77 24.23
C VAL A 231 6.30 -0.31 24.46
N LEU A 232 5.00 -0.01 24.49
CA LEU A 232 4.50 1.36 24.66
C LEU A 232 4.63 1.90 26.09
N ALA A 233 4.69 1.02 27.09
CA ALA A 233 4.84 1.38 28.49
C ALA A 233 6.28 1.54 28.94
N ASP A 234 7.24 1.02 28.17
CA ASP A 234 8.65 1.08 28.55
C ASP A 234 9.23 2.47 28.24
N PRO A 235 9.75 3.18 29.26
CA PRO A 235 10.33 4.51 29.09
C PRO A 235 11.48 4.59 28.06
N ALA A 236 12.19 3.48 27.82
CA ALA A 236 13.27 3.41 26.84
C ALA A 236 12.77 3.70 25.40
N PHE A 237 11.47 3.48 25.13
CA PHE A 237 10.86 3.74 23.84
C PHE A 237 10.10 5.07 23.77
N ALA A 238 10.10 5.89 24.82
CA ALA A 238 9.33 7.13 24.84
C ALA A 238 9.66 8.06 23.66
N ALA A 239 10.95 8.17 23.30
CA ALA A 239 11.38 8.95 22.15
C ALA A 239 10.87 8.39 20.82
N VAL A 240 10.70 7.06 20.70
CA VAL A 240 10.22 6.38 19.49
C VAL A 240 8.78 6.79 19.16
N PHE A 241 7.96 7.03 20.18
CA PHE A 241 6.54 7.35 20.05
C PHE A 241 6.21 8.80 20.33
N GLY A 242 7.24 9.65 20.46
CA GLY A 242 7.10 11.06 20.78
C GLY A 242 6.59 11.93 19.62
N PRO A 243 6.40 13.24 19.88
CA PRO A 243 6.04 14.21 18.84
C PRO A 243 7.03 14.18 17.68
N GLY A 244 6.54 14.18 16.44
CA GLY A 244 7.38 14.09 15.24
C GLY A 244 7.65 12.66 14.76
N SER A 245 7.29 11.65 15.52
CA SER A 245 7.31 10.25 15.10
C SER A 245 6.09 9.91 14.25
N ARG A 246 6.31 9.22 13.12
CA ARG A 246 5.26 8.80 12.18
C ARG A 246 5.36 7.30 11.93
N ALA A 247 4.21 6.62 11.95
CA ALA A 247 4.11 5.21 11.61
C ALA A 247 3.97 5.01 10.09
N GLU A 248 4.42 3.86 9.61
CA GLU A 248 4.16 3.36 8.26
C GLU A 248 4.55 4.34 7.15
N VAL A 249 5.75 4.93 7.27
CA VAL A 249 6.23 5.93 6.31
C VAL A 249 6.75 5.26 5.05
N ALA A 250 6.15 5.58 3.92
CA ALA A 250 6.63 5.10 2.63
C ALA A 250 7.92 5.84 2.23
N LEU A 251 8.93 5.07 1.84
CA LEU A 251 10.19 5.56 1.31
C LEU A 251 10.41 4.97 -0.09
N SER A 252 10.80 5.82 -1.03
CA SER A 252 11.19 5.37 -2.37
C SER A 252 12.31 6.23 -2.91
N GLY A 253 13.25 5.61 -3.60
CA GLY A 253 14.36 6.32 -4.23
C GLY A 253 15.59 5.46 -4.46
N ALA A 254 16.62 6.11 -4.99
CA ALA A 254 17.97 5.58 -5.11
C ALA A 254 18.90 6.35 -4.19
N ALA A 255 19.99 5.75 -3.77
CA ALA A 255 21.04 6.42 -3.00
C ALA A 255 22.42 5.97 -3.51
N SER A 256 23.41 6.84 -3.42
CA SER A 256 24.75 6.60 -3.94
C SER A 256 25.46 5.38 -3.35
N ARG A 257 25.04 4.94 -2.16
CA ARG A 257 25.58 3.75 -1.49
C ARG A 257 24.80 2.46 -1.80
N LEU A 258 23.72 2.55 -2.56
CA LEU A 258 23.01 1.39 -3.07
C LEU A 258 23.63 0.94 -4.40
N PRO A 259 23.48 -0.33 -4.80
CA PRO A 259 23.90 -0.80 -6.11
C PRO A 259 23.38 0.09 -7.23
N GLU A 260 24.19 0.31 -8.27
CA GLU A 260 23.84 1.15 -9.42
C GLU A 260 22.56 0.64 -10.10
N GLY A 261 21.65 1.54 -10.44
CA GLY A 261 20.36 1.20 -11.04
C GLY A 261 19.33 0.61 -10.08
N LEU A 262 19.66 0.44 -8.79
CA LEU A 262 18.69 -0.02 -7.80
C LEU A 262 17.81 1.12 -7.29
N VAL A 263 16.52 1.04 -7.57
CA VAL A 263 15.49 1.89 -6.97
C VAL A 263 14.77 1.08 -5.91
N VAL A 264 14.82 1.57 -4.69
CA VAL A 264 14.18 0.91 -3.56
C VAL A 264 12.83 1.55 -3.31
N SER A 265 11.82 0.74 -3.06
CA SER A 265 10.50 1.18 -2.58
C SER A 265 10.09 0.30 -1.42
N GLY A 266 9.83 0.92 -0.28
CA GLY A 266 9.46 0.22 0.94
C GLY A 266 8.72 1.10 1.92
N ARG A 267 8.43 0.54 3.09
CA ARG A 267 7.75 1.24 4.16
C ARG A 267 8.48 0.94 5.46
N VAL A 268 8.78 2.00 6.20
CA VAL A 268 9.39 1.88 7.53
C VAL A 268 8.30 1.88 8.59
N ASP A 269 8.41 1.02 9.57
CA ASP A 269 7.40 0.89 10.61
C ASP A 269 7.23 2.19 11.39
N ARG A 270 8.36 2.87 11.69
CA ARG A 270 8.34 4.16 12.35
C ARG A 270 9.54 5.03 11.99
N LEU A 271 9.27 6.31 11.78
CA LEU A 271 10.26 7.33 11.45
C LEU A 271 10.10 8.53 12.39
N LEU A 272 11.13 8.85 13.14
CA LEU A 272 11.23 10.05 13.95
C LEU A 272 12.11 11.07 13.22
N VAL A 273 11.59 12.28 12.99
CA VAL A 273 12.32 13.35 12.33
C VAL A 273 12.43 14.54 13.27
N GLU A 274 13.64 14.82 13.71
CA GLU A 274 14.00 15.95 14.58
C GLU A 274 14.90 16.94 13.84
N PRO A 275 15.11 18.16 14.31
CA PRO A 275 15.92 19.17 13.60
C PRO A 275 17.33 18.72 13.24
N GLY A 276 18.00 17.97 14.10
CA GLY A 276 19.38 17.49 13.90
C GLY A 276 19.51 15.99 13.62
N ARG A 277 18.43 15.23 13.76
CA ARG A 277 18.47 13.76 13.75
C ARG A 277 17.27 13.16 13.07
N VAL A 278 17.48 12.01 12.42
CA VAL A 278 16.42 11.15 11.88
C VAL A 278 16.65 9.76 12.44
N LEU A 279 15.64 9.17 13.06
CA LEU A 279 15.70 7.80 13.59
C LEU A 279 14.68 6.93 12.86
N VAL A 280 15.16 5.88 12.20
CA VAL A 280 14.32 4.85 11.57
C VAL A 280 14.25 3.62 12.45
N ILE A 281 13.06 3.08 12.62
CA ILE A 281 12.78 1.95 13.49
C ILE A 281 11.97 0.91 12.74
N ASP A 282 12.33 -0.34 12.98
CA ASP A 282 11.62 -1.49 12.46
C ASP A 282 11.34 -2.47 13.61
N PHE A 283 10.09 -2.93 13.73
CA PHE A 283 9.66 -3.83 14.78
C PHE A 283 9.89 -5.29 14.38
N LYS A 284 10.39 -6.07 15.31
CA LYS A 284 10.62 -7.51 15.13
C LYS A 284 9.84 -8.32 16.17
N THR A 285 9.08 -9.28 15.67
CA THR A 285 8.20 -10.13 16.49
C THR A 285 8.72 -11.56 16.64
N ASN A 286 9.93 -11.84 16.14
CA ASN A 286 10.58 -13.14 16.23
C ASN A 286 10.92 -13.47 17.69
N ARG A 287 10.91 -14.78 18.00
CA ARG A 287 11.22 -15.34 19.32
C ARG A 287 12.28 -16.43 19.21
N PRO A 288 13.24 -16.44 20.12
CA PRO A 288 13.56 -15.39 21.10
C PRO A 288 14.18 -14.15 20.44
N ALA A 289 14.15 -13.01 21.14
CA ALA A 289 14.94 -11.84 20.75
C ALA A 289 16.43 -12.16 20.85
N PRO A 290 17.31 -11.70 19.93
CA PRO A 290 18.74 -11.94 20.01
C PRO A 290 19.37 -11.24 21.23
N ALA A 291 20.49 -11.76 21.71
CA ALA A 291 21.21 -11.19 22.84
C ALA A 291 21.86 -9.84 22.50
N ALA A 292 22.43 -9.73 21.31
CA ALA A 292 23.08 -8.53 20.77
C ALA A 292 22.72 -8.31 19.31
N ILE A 293 23.04 -7.13 18.77
CA ILE A 293 22.74 -6.79 17.36
C ILE A 293 23.52 -7.65 16.37
N GLU A 294 24.69 -8.12 16.77
CA GLU A 294 25.57 -9.02 16.01
C GLU A 294 24.94 -10.40 15.82
N ASP A 295 24.04 -10.81 16.73
CA ASP A 295 23.31 -12.08 16.66
C ASP A 295 22.01 -11.95 15.85
N ALA A 296 21.64 -10.72 15.45
CA ALA A 296 20.46 -10.49 14.66
C ALA A 296 20.64 -11.03 13.22
N ASP A 297 19.54 -11.45 12.63
CA ASP A 297 19.55 -11.89 11.23
C ASP A 297 20.09 -10.78 10.33
N ILE A 298 21.10 -11.13 9.52
CA ILE A 298 21.73 -10.20 8.56
C ILE A 298 20.71 -9.55 7.61
N ALA A 299 19.60 -10.21 7.33
CA ALA A 299 18.52 -9.67 6.54
C ALA A 299 17.92 -8.39 7.17
N TYR A 300 17.81 -8.35 8.50
CA TYR A 300 17.32 -7.17 9.21
C TYR A 300 18.33 -6.02 9.17
N VAL A 301 19.60 -6.34 9.33
CA VAL A 301 20.69 -5.37 9.22
C VAL A 301 20.73 -4.77 7.81
N ARG A 302 20.61 -5.58 6.75
CA ARG A 302 20.55 -5.13 5.36
C ARG A 302 19.32 -4.24 5.11
N GLN A 303 18.16 -4.63 5.61
CA GLN A 303 16.95 -3.81 5.53
C GLN A 303 17.17 -2.42 6.12
N MET A 304 17.72 -2.36 7.33
CA MET A 304 18.01 -1.09 8.01
C MET A 304 19.08 -0.28 7.30
N ALA A 305 20.09 -0.93 6.74
CA ALA A 305 21.15 -0.28 5.96
C ALA A 305 20.61 0.40 4.71
N ILE A 306 19.66 -0.22 4.02
CA ILE A 306 18.98 0.36 2.85
C ILE A 306 18.18 1.59 3.25
N TYR A 307 17.37 1.51 4.31
CA TYR A 307 16.61 2.66 4.81
C TYR A 307 17.53 3.79 5.27
N TRP A 308 18.62 3.46 5.97
CA TRP A 308 19.63 4.43 6.39
C TRP A 308 20.26 5.15 5.19
N ALA A 309 20.63 4.44 4.13
CA ALA A 309 21.20 5.05 2.93
C ALA A 309 20.22 5.99 2.24
N LEU A 310 18.95 5.59 2.09
CA LEU A 310 17.91 6.45 1.53
C LEU A 310 17.65 7.68 2.37
N LEU A 311 17.53 7.52 3.68
CA LEU A 311 17.26 8.64 4.59
C LEU A 311 18.41 9.64 4.65
N ARG A 312 19.66 9.20 4.53
CA ARG A 312 20.81 10.12 4.38
C ARG A 312 20.74 10.94 3.10
N ALA A 313 20.24 10.36 2.02
CA ALA A 313 20.04 11.10 0.76
C ALA A 313 18.86 12.09 0.86
N ILE A 314 17.79 11.72 1.55
CA ILE A 314 16.60 12.57 1.74
C ILE A 314 16.85 13.70 2.73
N PHE A 315 17.64 13.47 3.78
CA PHE A 315 17.92 14.43 4.85
C PHE A 315 19.42 14.78 4.93
N PRO A 316 19.98 15.46 3.91
CA PRO A 316 21.39 15.82 3.93
C PRO A 316 21.68 16.74 5.13
N GLY A 317 22.78 16.48 5.83
CA GLY A 317 23.22 17.26 6.99
C GLY A 317 22.58 16.89 8.33
N ARG A 318 21.69 15.88 8.39
CA ARG A 318 21.19 15.32 9.64
C ARG A 318 21.86 14.00 9.95
N ALA A 319 22.04 13.73 11.23
CA ALA A 319 22.44 12.39 11.67
C ALA A 319 21.29 11.41 11.42
N VAL A 320 21.56 10.32 10.72
CA VAL A 320 20.57 9.25 10.49
C VAL A 320 20.96 8.05 11.31
N GLU A 321 20.08 7.66 12.22
CA GLU A 321 20.22 6.52 13.10
C GLU A 321 19.18 5.45 12.74
N ALA A 322 19.50 4.19 13.06
CA ALA A 322 18.61 3.06 12.81
C ALA A 322 18.56 2.17 14.05
N ALA A 323 17.39 1.62 14.37
CA ALA A 323 17.23 0.70 15.47
C ALA A 323 16.19 -0.38 15.14
N LEU A 324 16.42 -1.58 15.67
CA LEU A 324 15.45 -2.67 15.71
C LEU A 324 14.80 -2.72 17.09
N VAL A 325 13.50 -2.95 17.13
CA VAL A 325 12.73 -3.09 18.35
C VAL A 325 12.10 -4.46 18.38
N TRP A 326 12.57 -5.32 19.31
CA TRP A 326 11.92 -6.61 19.56
C TRP A 326 10.75 -6.45 20.52
N THR A 327 9.63 -7.07 20.18
CA THR A 327 8.39 -7.03 20.97
C THR A 327 8.29 -8.16 21.97
N ASP A 328 9.16 -9.17 21.86
CA ASP A 328 9.28 -10.27 22.82
C ASP A 328 10.33 -9.91 23.86
N GLY A 329 9.90 -9.50 25.06
CA GLY A 329 10.75 -8.85 26.04
C GLY A 329 11.30 -7.54 25.47
N PRO A 330 10.54 -6.44 25.57
CA PRO A 330 10.82 -5.19 24.85
C PRO A 330 12.30 -4.82 24.88
N LYS A 331 12.93 -4.77 23.69
CA LYS A 331 14.36 -4.49 23.58
C LYS A 331 14.65 -3.60 22.39
N LEU A 332 15.23 -2.43 22.65
CA LEU A 332 15.72 -1.50 21.63
C LEU A 332 17.19 -1.86 21.33
N MET A 333 17.46 -2.16 20.06
CA MET A 333 18.81 -2.43 19.59
C MET A 333 19.20 -1.42 18.51
N PRO A 334 20.02 -0.42 18.83
CA PRO A 334 20.62 0.44 17.81
C PRO A 334 21.44 -0.40 16.82
N VAL A 335 21.32 -0.08 15.53
CA VAL A 335 22.12 -0.70 14.48
C VAL A 335 23.29 0.24 14.18
N PRO A 336 24.54 -0.15 14.51
CA PRO A 336 25.70 0.70 14.34
C PRO A 336 25.94 1.07 12.85
N GLU A 337 26.39 2.32 12.59
CA GLU A 337 26.65 2.79 11.23
C GLU A 337 27.67 1.92 10.49
N ASN A 338 28.74 1.50 11.16
CA ASN A 338 29.75 0.62 10.57
C ASN A 338 29.18 -0.74 10.15
N LEU A 339 28.19 -1.27 10.88
CA LEU A 339 27.53 -2.52 10.53
C LEU A 339 26.65 -2.34 9.31
N MET A 340 25.88 -1.24 9.24
CA MET A 340 25.06 -0.91 8.08
C MET A 340 25.91 -0.64 6.84
N ALA A 341 27.01 0.09 6.98
CA ALA A 341 27.93 0.37 5.88
C ALA A 341 28.51 -0.92 5.29
N ARG A 342 28.97 -1.85 6.13
CA ARG A 342 29.48 -3.15 5.69
C ARG A 342 28.42 -3.98 4.97
N ALA A 343 27.20 -3.97 5.46
CA ALA A 343 26.09 -4.69 4.82
C ALA A 343 25.79 -4.16 3.41
N LEU A 344 25.88 -2.84 3.19
CA LEU A 344 25.74 -2.23 1.85
C LEU A 344 26.91 -2.58 0.93
N ASP A 345 28.15 -2.54 1.44
CA ASP A 345 29.33 -2.89 0.66
C ASP A 345 29.33 -4.36 0.20
N GLU A 346 28.78 -5.26 1.02
CA GLU A 346 28.57 -6.66 0.67
C GLU A 346 27.52 -6.83 -0.43
N MET A 347 26.41 -6.10 -0.35
CA MET A 347 25.37 -6.11 -1.37
C MET A 347 25.87 -5.60 -2.72
N GLY A 348 26.72 -4.56 -2.74
CA GLY A 348 27.32 -4.02 -3.96
C GLY A 348 28.28 -4.98 -4.64
N ARG A 349 28.87 -5.95 -3.92
CA ARG A 349 29.78 -6.96 -4.47
C ARG A 349 29.06 -8.20 -5.01
N SER A 350 27.83 -8.41 -4.62
CA SER A 350 27.04 -9.61 -4.97
C SER A 350 26.07 -9.37 -6.14
N GLY A 351 25.94 -8.15 -6.62
CA GLY A 351 25.08 -7.72 -7.76
C GLY A 351 25.92 -7.36 -8.97
#